data_6d6a7620558b41cc692bbcd8feaacc00
#
_entry.id   6d6a7620558b41cc692bbcd8feaacc00
#
_cell.length_a   1.000
_cell.length_b   1.000
_cell.length_c   1.000
_cell.angle_alpha   90.00
_cell.angle_beta   90.00
_cell.angle_gamma   90.00
#
_symmetry.space_group_name_H-M   'P 1'
#
loop_
_entity.id
_entity.type
_entity.pdbx_description
1 polymer ?
#
loop_
_entity_poly.entity_id
_entity_poly.type
_entity_poly.pdbx_seq_one_letter_code
_entity_poly.pdbx_strand_id
1 'polypeptide(L)'
;MVLPATVRAMERVIGIGGIFFKSRDPKALSAWYRDHLGVPLDEHGMVTFPTEGDPGPCTLWQPFPQDTKYFAPSQSTFMLNFRVKDLRAMLAQLKAAGVSVEEKVQEESYGKFGWLMDPEGNRIELWQPIP
;
A
#
# COMPACT_ATOMS: atom_id res chain seq x y z
N MET A 1 14.76 -0.50 -18.73
CA MET A 1 15.25 0.91 -18.62
C MET A 1 16.19 1.02 -17.44
N VAL A 2 17.33 1.65 -17.65
CA VAL A 2 18.31 1.86 -16.59
C VAL A 2 18.11 3.26 -16.01
N LEU A 3 17.90 3.34 -14.70
CA LEU A 3 17.75 4.61 -14.00
C LEU A 3 19.10 5.34 -13.90
N PRO A 4 19.10 6.68 -13.87
CA PRO A 4 20.33 7.44 -13.58
C PRO A 4 20.91 7.02 -12.22
N ALA A 5 22.22 7.15 -12.06
CA ALA A 5 22.89 6.76 -10.83
C ALA A 5 22.35 7.49 -9.60
N THR A 6 22.01 8.79 -9.73
CA THR A 6 21.43 9.56 -8.64
C THR A 6 20.09 9.01 -8.17
N VAL A 7 19.23 8.59 -9.11
CA VAL A 7 17.93 7.99 -8.78
C VAL A 7 18.12 6.63 -8.13
N ARG A 8 19.09 5.84 -8.64
CA ARG A 8 19.39 4.52 -8.04
C ARG A 8 19.90 4.62 -6.61
N ALA A 9 20.60 5.71 -6.26
CA ALA A 9 21.13 5.94 -4.92
C ALA A 9 20.07 6.46 -3.93
N MET A 10 18.93 6.94 -4.43
CA MET A 10 17.83 7.43 -3.60
C MET A 10 16.94 6.29 -3.15
N GLU A 11 16.20 6.53 -2.05
CA GLU A 11 15.10 5.64 -1.68
C GLU A 11 14.02 5.68 -2.74
N ARG A 12 13.38 4.55 -2.97
CA ARG A 12 12.33 4.46 -3.98
C ARG A 12 11.36 3.34 -3.65
N VAL A 13 10.21 3.39 -4.30
CA VAL A 13 9.24 2.31 -4.26
C VAL A 13 9.85 1.08 -4.94
N ILE A 14 9.69 -0.09 -4.30
CA ILE A 14 10.24 -1.36 -4.82
C ILE A 14 9.16 -2.34 -5.25
N GLY A 15 7.90 -1.99 -5.11
CA GLY A 15 6.80 -2.83 -5.58
C GLY A 15 5.47 -2.34 -5.07
N ILE A 16 4.41 -2.92 -5.60
CA ILE A 16 3.05 -2.64 -5.12
C ILE A 16 2.80 -3.54 -3.91
N GLY A 17 2.49 -2.92 -2.77
CA GLY A 17 2.17 -3.63 -1.54
C GLY A 17 0.70 -3.94 -1.40
N GLY A 18 -0.18 -3.10 -1.98
CA GLY A 18 -1.60 -3.35 -1.89
C GLY A 18 -2.43 -2.44 -2.76
N ILE A 19 -3.58 -2.94 -3.16
CA ILE A 19 -4.61 -2.19 -3.87
C ILE A 19 -5.82 -2.18 -2.96
N PHE A 20 -6.18 -1.00 -2.45
CA PHE A 20 -7.31 -0.83 -1.53
C PHE A 20 -8.37 0.02 -2.21
N PHE A 21 -9.61 -0.38 -2.08
CA PHE A 21 -10.69 0.33 -2.75
C PHE A 21 -11.99 0.19 -1.98
N LYS A 22 -12.88 1.14 -2.13
CA LYS A 22 -14.16 1.16 -1.44
C LYS A 22 -15.15 0.22 -2.09
N SER A 23 -15.93 -0.46 -1.27
CA SER A 23 -16.95 -1.41 -1.71
C SER A 23 -18.20 -1.25 -0.84
N ARG A 24 -19.36 -1.41 -1.46
CA ARG A 24 -20.63 -1.39 -0.71
C ARG A 24 -20.76 -2.57 0.23
N ASP A 25 -20.20 -3.71 -0.17
CA ASP A 25 -20.20 -4.95 0.62
C ASP A 25 -18.90 -5.69 0.38
N PRO A 26 -17.82 -5.35 1.11
CA PRO A 26 -16.51 -5.95 0.87
C PRO A 26 -16.50 -7.48 0.98
N LYS A 27 -17.25 -8.02 1.94
CA LYS A 27 -17.28 -9.47 2.16
C LYS A 27 -17.93 -10.19 0.97
N ALA A 28 -19.07 -9.70 0.52
CA ALA A 28 -19.76 -10.28 -0.62
C ALA A 28 -18.93 -10.14 -1.90
N LEU A 29 -18.30 -8.98 -2.08
CA LEU A 29 -17.46 -8.74 -3.26
C LEU A 29 -16.24 -9.66 -3.25
N SER A 30 -15.57 -9.82 -2.12
CA SER A 30 -14.43 -10.73 -2.02
C SER A 30 -14.83 -12.17 -2.31
N ALA A 31 -15.99 -12.60 -1.83
CA ALA A 31 -16.51 -13.94 -2.13
C ALA A 31 -16.77 -14.11 -3.62
N TRP A 32 -17.31 -13.10 -4.27
CA TRP A 32 -17.55 -13.13 -5.71
C TRP A 32 -16.23 -13.31 -6.49
N TYR A 33 -15.22 -12.55 -6.11
CA TYR A 33 -13.90 -12.65 -6.74
C TYR A 33 -13.27 -14.03 -6.52
N ARG A 34 -13.41 -14.58 -5.31
CA ARG A 34 -12.94 -15.94 -5.02
C ARG A 34 -13.64 -16.96 -5.90
N ASP A 35 -14.98 -16.88 -5.95
CA ASP A 35 -15.78 -17.91 -6.62
C ASP A 35 -15.66 -17.86 -8.13
N HIS A 36 -15.47 -16.68 -8.71
CA HIS A 36 -15.45 -16.52 -10.16
C HIS A 36 -14.07 -16.28 -10.75
N LEU A 37 -13.15 -15.71 -9.98
CA LEU A 37 -11.82 -15.38 -10.48
C LEU A 37 -10.72 -16.11 -9.71
N GLY A 38 -11.07 -16.87 -8.70
CA GLY A 38 -10.08 -17.68 -7.97
C GLY A 38 -9.10 -16.90 -7.14
N VAL A 39 -9.46 -15.68 -6.68
CA VAL A 39 -8.55 -14.96 -5.78
C VAL A 39 -8.38 -15.74 -4.48
N PRO A 40 -7.16 -15.74 -3.89
CA PRO A 40 -6.86 -16.54 -2.70
C PRO A 40 -7.36 -15.86 -1.43
N LEU A 41 -8.67 -15.88 -1.21
CA LEU A 41 -9.31 -15.34 -0.01
C LEU A 41 -9.05 -16.29 1.16
N ASP A 42 -8.42 -15.80 2.22
CA ASP A 42 -8.13 -16.62 3.40
C ASP A 42 -9.30 -16.59 4.40
N GLU A 43 -9.12 -17.32 5.50
CA GLU A 43 -10.13 -17.45 6.55
C GLU A 43 -10.41 -16.14 7.29
N HIS A 44 -9.49 -15.18 7.20
CA HIS A 44 -9.62 -13.86 7.83
C HIS A 44 -10.18 -12.80 6.90
N GLY A 45 -10.58 -13.18 5.68
CA GLY A 45 -11.10 -12.24 4.70
C GLY A 45 -10.04 -11.44 3.97
N MET A 46 -8.79 -11.90 4.00
CA MET A 46 -7.66 -11.22 3.35
C MET A 46 -7.32 -11.92 2.04
N VAL A 47 -6.97 -11.12 1.04
CA VAL A 47 -6.44 -11.62 -0.23
C VAL A 47 -5.00 -11.13 -0.35
N THR A 48 -4.06 -12.07 -0.41
CA THR A 48 -2.64 -11.77 -0.57
C THR A 48 -2.09 -12.57 -1.73
N PHE A 49 -1.32 -11.89 -2.58
CA PHE A 49 -0.60 -12.53 -3.68
C PHE A 49 0.89 -12.53 -3.34
N PRO A 50 1.49 -13.69 -3.06
CA PRO A 50 2.92 -13.74 -2.75
C PRO A 50 3.75 -13.25 -3.92
N THR A 51 4.84 -12.56 -3.63
CA THR A 51 5.82 -12.19 -4.66
C THR A 51 6.63 -13.44 -5.00
N GLU A 52 6.77 -13.73 -6.28
CA GLU A 52 7.47 -14.91 -6.72
C GLU A 52 8.90 -14.95 -6.18
N GLY A 53 9.28 -16.10 -5.64
CA GLY A 53 10.62 -16.35 -5.15
C GLY A 53 11.00 -15.67 -3.86
N ASP A 54 10.05 -15.05 -3.16
CA ASP A 54 10.35 -14.25 -1.98
C ASP A 54 9.35 -14.50 -0.86
N PRO A 55 9.74 -15.22 0.21
CA PRO A 55 8.87 -15.35 1.37
C PRO A 55 8.83 -14.02 2.11
N GLY A 56 7.68 -13.44 2.27
CA GLY A 56 7.48 -12.20 3.02
C GLY A 56 6.79 -11.11 2.25
N PRO A 57 7.41 -10.52 1.20
CA PRO A 57 6.70 -9.51 0.43
C PRO A 57 5.51 -10.11 -0.29
N CYS A 58 4.41 -9.38 -0.28
CA CYS A 58 3.19 -9.80 -0.97
C CYS A 58 2.46 -8.56 -1.48
N THR A 59 1.49 -8.78 -2.36
CA THR A 59 0.58 -7.73 -2.79
C THR A 59 -0.79 -8.02 -2.19
N LEU A 60 -1.31 -7.09 -1.42
CA LEU A 60 -2.65 -7.16 -0.87
C LEU A 60 -3.67 -6.68 -1.90
N TRP A 61 -4.81 -7.33 -1.94
CA TRP A 61 -5.97 -6.84 -2.68
C TRP A 61 -7.10 -6.78 -1.68
N GLN A 62 -7.61 -5.58 -1.41
CA GLN A 62 -8.49 -5.42 -0.25
C GLN A 62 -9.61 -4.41 -0.52
N PRO A 63 -10.87 -4.88 -0.61
CA PRO A 63 -11.99 -3.95 -0.59
C PRO A 63 -12.25 -3.49 0.84
N PHE A 64 -12.53 -2.19 0.98
CA PHE A 64 -12.86 -1.55 2.25
C PHE A 64 -14.32 -1.15 2.25
N PRO A 65 -14.95 -0.98 3.42
CA PRO A 65 -16.29 -0.41 3.47
C PRO A 65 -16.37 0.92 2.75
N GLN A 66 -17.47 1.19 2.09
CA GLN A 66 -17.64 2.40 1.28
C GLN A 66 -17.50 3.68 2.12
N ASP A 67 -17.87 3.62 3.39
CA ASP A 67 -17.77 4.74 4.31
C ASP A 67 -16.47 4.76 5.12
N THR A 68 -15.48 3.99 4.73
CA THR A 68 -14.22 3.95 5.48
C THR A 68 -13.58 5.33 5.58
N LYS A 69 -12.97 5.60 6.72
CA LYS A 69 -12.17 6.81 6.94
C LYS A 69 -10.69 6.58 6.69
N TYR A 70 -10.32 5.36 6.33
CA TYR A 70 -8.91 5.01 6.20
C TYR A 70 -8.21 5.74 5.06
N PHE A 71 -8.95 6.15 4.02
CA PHE A 71 -8.36 6.90 2.91
C PHE A 71 -8.35 8.40 3.14
N ALA A 72 -8.96 8.88 4.23
CA ALA A 72 -9.03 10.32 4.52
C ALA A 72 -7.61 10.88 4.72
N PRO A 73 -7.34 12.13 4.34
CA PRO A 73 -8.30 13.11 3.85
C PRO A 73 -8.62 13.03 2.36
N SER A 74 -8.14 12.00 1.66
CA SER A 74 -8.49 11.80 0.26
C SER A 74 -9.97 11.48 0.11
N GLN A 75 -10.57 11.98 -0.96
CA GLN A 75 -11.94 11.65 -1.34
C GLN A 75 -12.00 10.59 -2.44
N SER A 76 -10.85 10.05 -2.81
CA SER A 76 -10.77 8.99 -3.82
C SER A 76 -11.37 7.70 -3.31
N THR A 77 -11.84 6.87 -4.23
CA THR A 77 -12.43 5.57 -3.91
C THR A 77 -11.39 4.47 -3.75
N PHE A 78 -10.12 4.81 -3.90
CA PHE A 78 -9.02 3.86 -3.80
C PHE A 78 -7.87 4.47 -3.01
N MET A 79 -6.98 3.60 -2.53
CA MET A 79 -5.69 3.99 -1.96
C MET A 79 -4.68 2.94 -2.35
N LEU A 80 -3.56 3.36 -2.94
CA LEU A 80 -2.49 2.45 -3.29
C LEU A 80 -1.50 2.34 -2.15
N ASN A 81 -0.97 1.15 -1.95
CA ASN A 81 0.10 0.88 -1.01
C ASN A 81 1.32 0.45 -1.81
N PHE A 82 2.47 1.07 -1.52
CA PHE A 82 3.73 0.71 -2.15
C PHE A 82 4.71 0.22 -1.09
N ARG A 83 5.46 -0.84 -1.43
CA ARG A 83 6.53 -1.32 -0.57
C ARG A 83 7.77 -0.46 -0.76
N VAL A 84 8.46 -0.22 0.37
CA VAL A 84 9.73 0.49 0.40
C VAL A 84 10.73 -0.31 1.25
N LYS A 85 12.00 -0.09 1.00
CA LYS A 85 13.05 -0.78 1.74
C LYS A 85 13.28 -0.15 3.11
N ASP A 86 13.27 1.18 3.18
CA ASP A 86 13.51 1.94 4.41
C ASP A 86 12.50 3.07 4.49
N LEU A 87 11.46 2.88 5.28
CA LEU A 87 10.35 3.82 5.37
C LEU A 87 10.81 5.19 5.87
N ARG A 88 11.59 5.22 6.94
CA ARG A 88 11.98 6.51 7.54
C ARG A 88 12.88 7.32 6.61
N ALA A 89 13.79 6.65 5.91
CA ALA A 89 14.62 7.31 4.91
C ALA A 89 13.79 7.84 3.75
N MET A 90 12.81 7.05 3.30
CA MET A 90 11.90 7.47 2.23
C MET A 90 11.06 8.68 2.63
N LEU A 91 10.51 8.68 3.85
CA LEU A 91 9.72 9.80 4.34
C LEU A 91 10.57 11.07 4.48
N ALA A 92 11.80 10.95 4.98
CA ALA A 92 12.70 12.09 5.09
C ALA A 92 13.03 12.67 3.72
N GLN A 93 13.29 11.82 2.75
CA GLN A 93 13.55 12.24 1.36
C GLN A 93 12.36 12.98 0.77
N LEU A 94 11.15 12.47 0.99
CA LEU A 94 9.93 13.10 0.49
C LEU A 94 9.70 14.47 1.13
N LYS A 95 9.89 14.57 2.43
CA LYS A 95 9.76 15.85 3.15
C LYS A 95 10.76 16.87 2.61
N ALA A 96 12.01 16.46 2.40
CA ALA A 96 13.04 17.33 1.86
C ALA A 96 12.70 17.83 0.45
N ALA A 97 11.96 17.04 -0.31
CA ALA A 97 11.50 17.41 -1.64
C ALA A 97 10.21 18.24 -1.65
N GLY A 98 9.67 18.56 -0.47
CA GLY A 98 8.48 19.39 -0.36
C GLY A 98 7.16 18.63 -0.52
N VAL A 99 7.20 17.30 -0.46
CA VAL A 99 5.99 16.48 -0.55
C VAL A 99 5.22 16.52 0.76
N SER A 100 3.89 16.54 0.68
CA SER A 100 3.01 16.51 1.85
C SER A 100 3.02 15.12 2.46
N VAL A 101 3.74 14.94 3.56
CA VAL A 101 3.90 13.68 4.28
C VAL A 101 3.23 13.80 5.64
N GLU A 102 2.46 12.80 6.05
CA GLU A 102 1.84 12.80 7.37
C GLU A 102 2.89 12.56 8.44
N GLU A 103 2.71 13.18 9.60
CA GLU A 103 3.67 13.05 10.70
C GLU A 103 3.66 11.66 11.32
N LYS A 104 2.54 10.97 11.25
CA LYS A 104 2.37 9.67 11.89
C LYS A 104 3.11 8.58 11.15
N VAL A 105 3.88 7.77 11.88
CA VAL A 105 4.42 6.50 11.43
C VAL A 105 3.84 5.43 12.34
N GLN A 106 3.23 4.41 11.76
CA GLN A 106 2.62 3.33 12.52
C GLN A 106 3.49 2.08 12.41
N GLU A 107 3.86 1.52 13.56
CA GLU A 107 4.66 0.29 13.61
C GLU A 107 3.78 -0.84 14.09
N GLU A 108 3.77 -1.94 13.33
CA GLU A 108 2.99 -3.13 13.61
C GLU A 108 3.91 -4.36 13.55
N SER A 109 3.39 -5.51 14.01
CA SER A 109 4.16 -6.75 13.96
C SER A 109 4.53 -7.18 12.53
N TYR A 110 3.81 -6.69 11.54
CA TYR A 110 4.00 -7.05 10.13
C TYR A 110 4.63 -5.93 9.30
N GLY A 111 5.10 -4.86 9.94
CA GLY A 111 5.84 -3.82 9.22
C GLY A 111 5.59 -2.43 9.75
N LYS A 112 6.17 -1.47 9.04
CA LYS A 112 6.03 -0.04 9.34
C LYS A 112 5.27 0.63 8.21
N PHE A 113 4.42 1.60 8.57
CA PHE A 113 3.55 2.29 7.63
C PHE A 113 3.67 3.80 7.77
N GLY A 114 3.64 4.48 6.64
CA GLY A 114 3.58 5.94 6.58
C GLY A 114 2.70 6.37 5.42
N TRP A 115 2.32 7.66 5.38
CA TRP A 115 1.36 8.15 4.41
C TRP A 115 1.77 9.50 3.86
N LEU A 116 1.38 9.72 2.60
CA LEU A 116 1.59 10.99 1.90
C LEU A 116 0.43 11.25 0.95
N MET A 117 0.36 12.47 0.44
CA MET A 117 -0.63 12.83 -0.58
C MET A 117 0.08 13.07 -1.89
N ASP A 118 -0.50 12.57 -2.99
CA ASP A 118 0.01 12.89 -4.31
C ASP A 118 -0.53 14.24 -4.79
N PRO A 119 -0.07 14.77 -5.95
CA PRO A 119 -0.53 16.08 -6.42
C PRO A 119 -2.01 16.16 -6.76
N GLU A 120 -2.69 15.04 -6.93
CA GLU A 120 -4.12 15.03 -7.25
C GLU A 120 -5.00 14.71 -6.05
N GLY A 121 -4.43 14.70 -4.85
CA GLY A 121 -5.19 14.50 -3.63
C GLY A 121 -5.46 13.04 -3.29
N ASN A 122 -4.71 12.11 -3.87
CA ASN A 122 -4.81 10.71 -3.50
C ASN A 122 -3.88 10.42 -2.33
N ARG A 123 -4.40 9.77 -1.29
CA ARG A 123 -3.57 9.30 -0.20
C ARG A 123 -2.83 8.06 -0.64
N ILE A 124 -1.55 7.99 -0.32
CA ILE A 124 -0.68 6.85 -0.61
C ILE A 124 -0.17 6.29 0.71
N GLU A 125 -0.20 4.98 0.85
CA GLU A 125 0.40 4.29 1.99
C GLU A 125 1.73 3.68 1.56
N LEU A 126 2.76 3.91 2.36
CA LEU A 126 4.07 3.27 2.18
C LEU A 126 4.25 2.21 3.26
N TRP A 127 4.77 1.07 2.87
CA TRP A 127 4.91 -0.08 3.74
C TRP A 127 6.33 -0.63 3.66
N GLN A 128 6.97 -0.70 4.82
CA GLN A 128 8.24 -1.42 4.97
C GLN A 128 7.92 -2.75 5.65
N PRO A 129 7.88 -3.87 4.90
CA PRO A 129 7.59 -5.17 5.49
C PRO A 129 8.67 -5.61 6.47
N ILE A 130 8.31 -6.49 7.38
CA ILE A 130 9.25 -7.18 8.24
C ILE A 130 10.07 -8.13 7.39
N PRO A 131 11.41 -8.17 7.55
CA PRO A 131 12.28 -9.09 6.80
C PRO A 131 11.93 -10.56 7.06
#